data_1a5446058133d6d109ef8815b330ee74
#
_entry.id   1a5446058133d6d109ef8815b330ee74
#
_cell.length_a   1.000
_cell.length_b   1.000
_cell.length_c   1.000
_cell.angle_alpha   90.00
_cell.angle_beta   90.00
_cell.angle_gamma   90.00
#
_symmetry.space_group_name_H-M   'P 1'
#
loop_
_entity.id
_entity.type
_entity.pdbx_description
1 polymer ?
#
loop_
_entity_poly.entity_id
_entity_poly.type
_entity_poly.pdbx_seq_one_letter_code
_entity_poly.pdbx_strand_id
1 'polypeptide(L)'
;MNRRARAFWSCAALAAALLCACTSTPPGAPPLLPQPALEPVVARGLVPLPAAAPSGRVLGRSDRFLIYEPAAGDTLRSIAGRFLGNESEQWVIGEFNGIAQVESERPVVVPLVPLNPFGVQADQYQTVPVLCYHRFGNGGGKMSVSAANFAAQLEWLARNDFQVIALTQLAAFVEGRKPLPRRAVVITIDDGYESVHRVALPLLRKHGFPATLFVYTDFIGAADALSWAQLQELAGSGLIDVQAHSRSHRNLIERHAGESDEQYRLALEAEVRAPREAIERRLPVQVRHFAYPYGDANQALLDALTRHRYQLGLTVHPGGNAFFAQPLMLRRTMIYGDHDLAAFRQKLQTTRSIGVP
;
A
#
# COMPACT_ATOMS: atom_id res chain seq x y z
N MET A 1 -37.17 50.66 37.00
CA MET A 1 -36.75 51.65 38.03
C MET A 1 -35.32 51.34 38.41
N ASN A 2 -34.47 52.40 38.30
CA ASN A 2 -33.10 52.59 38.81
C ASN A 2 -32.00 51.64 38.29
N ARG A 3 -31.15 52.10 37.36
CA ARG A 3 -30.10 53.16 37.28
C ARG A 3 -29.05 53.10 38.41
N ARG A 4 -27.79 52.83 37.98
CA ARG A 4 -26.53 53.64 38.18
C ARG A 4 -25.35 52.72 37.86
N ALA A 5 -24.49 52.91 36.90
CA ALA A 5 -23.62 54.03 36.46
C ALA A 5 -22.29 54.13 37.23
N ARG A 6 -21.20 53.99 36.46
CA ARG A 6 -19.85 54.61 36.49
C ARG A 6 -18.86 54.15 37.57
N ALA A 7 -17.60 53.85 37.20
CA ALA A 7 -16.56 54.83 36.98
C ALA A 7 -15.26 54.24 36.38
N PHE A 8 -14.72 54.97 35.47
CA PHE A 8 -13.34 54.91 34.94
C PHE A 8 -12.32 55.34 36.00
N TRP A 9 -11.14 54.74 35.99
CA TRP A 9 -9.92 55.48 36.42
C TRP A 9 -8.72 54.93 35.63
N SER A 10 -8.17 55.82 34.80
CA SER A 10 -6.85 55.75 34.17
C SER A 10 -5.81 56.21 35.19
N CYS A 11 -4.66 55.56 35.26
CA CYS A 11 -3.44 56.11 35.76
C CYS A 11 -2.26 55.67 34.90
N ALA A 12 -1.78 56.61 34.11
CA ALA A 12 -0.47 56.60 33.51
C ALA A 12 0.59 56.96 34.55
N ALA A 13 1.67 56.22 34.66
CA ALA A 13 2.88 56.60 35.32
C ALA A 13 4.09 56.31 34.45
N LEU A 14 4.73 57.37 33.97
CA LEU A 14 6.08 57.44 33.45
C LEU A 14 7.09 56.98 34.53
N ALA A 15 8.05 56.14 34.18
CA ALA A 15 9.30 56.09 34.96
C ALA A 15 10.47 55.87 33.98
N ALA A 16 11.44 56.67 34.17
CA ALA A 16 12.59 57.00 33.36
C ALA A 16 13.60 55.81 33.22
N ALA A 17 14.29 55.79 32.11
CA ALA A 17 15.45 54.97 31.79
C ALA A 17 16.66 55.26 32.68
N LEU A 18 17.29 54.18 33.17
CA LEU A 18 18.71 54.17 33.54
C LEU A 18 19.42 53.14 32.70
N LEU A 19 20.18 53.62 31.73
CA LEU A 19 21.12 52.82 30.94
C LEU A 19 22.35 52.54 31.81
N CYS A 20 22.52 51.30 32.22
CA CYS A 20 23.79 50.81 32.77
C CYS A 20 24.45 49.96 31.68
N ALA A 21 25.42 50.51 30.98
CA ALA A 21 26.24 49.81 30.03
C ALA A 21 27.26 48.92 30.77
N CYS A 22 26.98 47.63 30.83
CA CYS A 22 28.00 46.63 31.15
C CYS A 22 28.63 46.11 29.85
N THR A 23 29.83 46.57 29.55
CA THR A 23 30.71 46.02 28.52
C THR A 23 31.25 44.66 29.00
N SER A 24 30.63 43.57 28.57
CA SER A 24 31.19 42.23 28.71
C SER A 24 32.04 41.94 27.46
N THR A 25 33.35 41.86 27.63
CA THR A 25 34.29 41.29 26.64
C THR A 25 33.96 39.85 26.39
N PRO A 26 33.87 39.37 25.13
CA PRO A 26 33.69 37.99 24.87
C PRO A 26 34.90 37.14 25.27
N PRO A 27 34.74 35.96 25.81
CA PRO A 27 35.86 35.05 26.11
C PRO A 27 36.62 34.70 24.83
N GLY A 28 37.95 34.75 24.91
CA GLY A 28 38.84 34.47 23.81
C GLY A 28 38.60 33.07 23.21
N ALA A 29 38.66 32.99 21.91
CA ALA A 29 38.59 31.72 21.16
C ALA A 29 39.71 30.76 21.63
N PRO A 30 39.42 29.48 21.78
CA PRO A 30 40.44 28.50 22.09
C PRO A 30 41.49 28.40 20.94
N PRO A 31 42.77 28.08 21.25
CA PRO A 31 43.82 28.01 20.26
C PRO A 31 43.50 26.89 19.24
N LEU A 32 43.64 27.22 17.96
CA LEU A 32 43.49 26.27 16.86
C LEU A 32 44.56 25.18 17.01
N LEU A 33 44.14 23.94 17.13
CA LEU A 33 45.01 22.78 17.03
C LEU A 33 45.65 22.75 15.63
N PRO A 34 46.93 22.35 15.49
CA PRO A 34 47.58 22.26 14.19
C PRO A 34 46.85 21.23 13.34
N GLN A 35 46.42 21.62 12.15
CA GLN A 35 45.83 20.71 11.17
C GLN A 35 46.92 19.75 10.71
N PRO A 36 46.64 18.44 10.64
CA PRO A 36 47.56 17.48 10.05
C PRO A 36 47.78 17.86 8.57
N ALA A 37 49.02 17.84 8.13
CA ALA A 37 49.38 18.07 6.73
C ALA A 37 48.60 17.09 5.85
N LEU A 38 47.90 17.61 4.86
CA LEU A 38 47.21 16.81 3.84
C LEU A 38 48.29 16.11 3.02
N GLU A 39 48.39 14.79 3.16
CA GLU A 39 49.17 13.97 2.24
C GLU A 39 48.58 14.15 0.81
N PRO A 40 49.44 14.18 -0.23
CA PRO A 40 48.97 14.30 -1.59
C PRO A 40 48.08 13.11 -1.93
N VAL A 41 46.78 13.39 -2.22
CA VAL A 41 45.85 12.40 -2.77
C VAL A 41 46.43 11.94 -4.09
N VAL A 42 47.03 10.75 -4.09
CA VAL A 42 47.38 10.05 -5.33
C VAL A 42 46.07 9.89 -6.10
N ALA A 43 45.98 10.55 -7.24
CA ALA A 43 44.87 10.43 -8.15
C ALA A 43 44.68 8.94 -8.49
N ARG A 44 43.74 8.27 -7.83
CA ARG A 44 43.26 6.96 -8.28
C ARG A 44 42.77 7.15 -9.70
N GLY A 45 43.43 6.46 -10.64
CA GLY A 45 43.05 6.49 -12.04
C GLY A 45 41.51 6.33 -12.15
N LEU A 46 40.89 7.25 -12.87
CA LEU A 46 39.50 7.18 -13.24
C LEU A 46 39.25 5.78 -13.86
N VAL A 47 38.60 4.91 -13.13
CA VAL A 47 38.04 3.68 -13.71
C VAL A 47 37.11 4.19 -14.81
N PRO A 48 37.32 3.83 -16.09
CA PRO A 48 36.41 4.24 -17.15
C PRO A 48 35.00 3.78 -16.75
N LEU A 49 34.04 4.71 -16.67
CA LEU A 49 32.63 4.36 -16.59
C LEU A 49 32.38 3.37 -17.74
N PRO A 50 31.72 2.22 -17.46
CA PRO A 50 31.38 1.29 -18.52
C PRO A 50 30.66 2.09 -19.60
N ALA A 51 31.09 1.95 -20.87
CA ALA A 51 30.46 2.59 -22.00
C ALA A 51 28.94 2.29 -21.89
N ALA A 52 28.13 3.34 -21.94
CA ALA A 52 26.67 3.15 -21.88
C ALA A 52 26.31 2.09 -22.93
N ALA A 53 25.65 1.00 -22.50
CA ALA A 53 25.21 -0.04 -23.41
C ALA A 53 24.47 0.62 -24.58
N PRO A 54 24.68 0.19 -25.83
CA PRO A 54 24.06 0.81 -26.99
C PRO A 54 22.54 0.83 -26.77
N SER A 55 21.97 2.03 -26.70
CA SER A 55 20.53 2.18 -26.58
C SER A 55 19.89 1.91 -27.93
N GLY A 56 18.78 1.19 -27.96
CA GLY A 56 18.01 0.95 -29.15
C GLY A 56 17.52 2.26 -29.81
N ARG A 57 16.84 2.16 -30.92
CA ARG A 57 16.48 3.28 -31.80
C ARG A 57 14.98 3.57 -31.80
N VAL A 58 14.60 4.84 -31.69
CA VAL A 58 13.21 5.27 -31.94
C VAL A 58 13.01 5.35 -33.45
N LEU A 59 12.09 4.54 -33.96
CA LEU A 59 11.75 4.48 -35.40
C LEU A 59 10.64 5.48 -35.75
N GLY A 60 9.74 5.79 -34.82
CA GLY A 60 8.66 6.72 -35.03
C GLY A 60 7.98 7.12 -33.71
N ARG A 61 7.33 8.28 -33.72
CA ARG A 61 6.63 8.80 -32.53
C ARG A 61 5.42 9.62 -32.93
N SER A 62 4.35 9.47 -32.17
CA SER A 62 3.19 10.35 -32.13
C SER A 62 2.89 10.74 -30.68
N ASP A 63 1.83 11.51 -30.44
CA ASP A 63 1.39 11.85 -29.07
C ASP A 63 0.91 10.64 -28.29
N ARG A 64 0.54 9.56 -28.96
CA ARG A 64 -0.06 8.36 -28.35
C ARG A 64 0.85 7.14 -28.35
N PHE A 65 1.79 7.05 -29.29
CA PHE A 65 2.64 5.88 -29.51
C PHE A 65 4.08 6.26 -29.84
N LEU A 66 4.97 5.36 -29.46
CA LEU A 66 6.36 5.36 -29.89
C LEU A 66 6.69 3.98 -30.42
N ILE A 67 7.35 3.90 -31.59
CA ILE A 67 7.89 2.65 -32.12
C ILE A 67 9.37 2.62 -31.79
N TYR A 68 9.78 1.61 -31.03
CA TYR A 68 11.13 1.47 -30.54
C TYR A 68 11.73 0.14 -30.98
N GLU A 69 12.93 0.19 -31.56
CA GLU A 69 13.74 -0.96 -31.89
C GLU A 69 14.73 -1.21 -30.75
N PRO A 70 14.55 -2.29 -29.96
CA PRO A 70 15.39 -2.57 -28.81
C PRO A 70 16.81 -2.94 -29.21
N ALA A 71 17.80 -2.52 -28.44
CA ALA A 71 19.16 -3.01 -28.51
C ALA A 71 19.34 -4.26 -27.63
N ALA A 72 20.48 -4.93 -27.80
CA ALA A 72 20.88 -6.00 -26.91
C ALA A 72 20.97 -5.51 -25.45
N GLY A 73 20.29 -6.20 -24.53
CA GLY A 73 20.21 -5.85 -23.11
C GLY A 73 19.00 -4.97 -22.73
N ASP A 74 18.23 -4.46 -23.69
CA ASP A 74 16.96 -3.81 -23.36
C ASP A 74 15.95 -4.84 -22.81
N THR A 75 15.15 -4.40 -21.87
CA THR A 75 14.06 -5.16 -21.27
C THR A 75 12.76 -4.33 -21.31
N LEU A 76 11.61 -4.96 -21.19
CA LEU A 76 10.34 -4.22 -21.04
C LEU A 76 10.44 -3.20 -19.90
N ARG A 77 11.10 -3.56 -18.81
CA ARG A 77 11.32 -2.72 -17.64
C ARG A 77 12.17 -1.49 -17.94
N SER A 78 13.32 -1.67 -18.62
CA SER A 78 14.20 -0.55 -18.98
C SER A 78 13.52 0.40 -19.98
N ILE A 79 12.76 -0.16 -20.93
CA ILE A 79 11.98 0.60 -21.93
C ILE A 79 10.86 1.40 -21.25
N ALA A 80 10.12 0.79 -20.31
CA ALA A 80 9.09 1.48 -19.54
C ALA A 80 9.66 2.61 -18.68
N GLY A 81 10.78 2.38 -17.98
CA GLY A 81 11.48 3.43 -17.24
C GLY A 81 11.85 4.61 -18.11
N ARG A 82 12.37 4.33 -19.32
CA ARG A 82 12.83 5.35 -20.27
C ARG A 82 11.70 6.17 -20.90
N PHE A 83 10.61 5.54 -21.31
CA PHE A 83 9.57 6.20 -22.12
C PHE A 83 8.26 6.46 -21.37
N LEU A 84 7.95 5.68 -20.33
CA LEU A 84 6.76 5.87 -19.50
C LEU A 84 7.11 6.52 -18.15
N GLY A 85 8.42 6.66 -17.83
CA GLY A 85 8.87 7.26 -16.57
C GLY A 85 8.74 6.36 -15.34
N ASN A 86 8.32 5.10 -15.53
CA ASN A 86 8.09 4.15 -14.44
C ASN A 86 8.36 2.72 -14.90
N GLU A 87 9.39 2.10 -14.34
CA GLU A 87 9.78 0.72 -14.65
C GLU A 87 8.68 -0.31 -14.30
N SER A 88 7.85 -0.03 -13.31
CA SER A 88 6.75 -0.92 -12.92
C SER A 88 5.63 -0.98 -13.96
N GLU A 89 5.61 -0.06 -14.94
CA GLU A 89 4.65 -0.03 -16.05
C GLU A 89 5.10 -0.88 -17.27
N GLN A 90 6.12 -1.72 -17.12
CA GLN A 90 6.57 -2.65 -18.17
C GLN A 90 5.43 -3.49 -18.78
N TRP A 91 4.42 -3.81 -17.98
CA TRP A 91 3.25 -4.55 -18.40
C TRP A 91 2.45 -3.84 -19.51
N VAL A 92 2.45 -2.50 -19.54
CA VAL A 92 1.77 -1.70 -20.57
C VAL A 92 2.32 -2.06 -21.95
N ILE A 93 3.65 -2.18 -22.05
CA ILE A 93 4.33 -2.54 -23.31
C ILE A 93 4.10 -4.01 -23.62
N GLY A 94 4.28 -4.88 -22.62
CA GLY A 94 4.10 -6.33 -22.77
C GLY A 94 2.70 -6.70 -23.22
N GLU A 95 1.66 -6.20 -22.56
CA GLU A 95 0.26 -6.48 -22.90
C GLU A 95 -0.14 -5.90 -24.27
N PHE A 96 0.35 -4.71 -24.61
CA PHE A 96 0.03 -4.08 -25.89
C PHE A 96 0.59 -4.87 -27.08
N ASN A 97 1.84 -5.35 -26.94
CA ASN A 97 2.52 -6.10 -28.00
C ASN A 97 2.27 -7.63 -27.92
N GLY A 98 1.63 -8.13 -26.86
CA GLY A 98 1.42 -9.56 -26.64
C GLY A 98 2.72 -10.34 -26.37
N ILE A 99 3.70 -9.70 -25.70
CA ILE A 99 5.04 -10.26 -25.47
C ILE A 99 5.39 -10.24 -23.97
N ALA A 100 6.12 -11.28 -23.51
CA ALA A 100 6.68 -11.32 -22.17
C ALA A 100 8.10 -10.74 -22.09
N GLN A 101 8.83 -10.69 -23.21
CA GLN A 101 10.20 -10.19 -23.33
C GLN A 101 10.39 -9.49 -24.67
N VAL A 102 11.35 -8.56 -24.73
CA VAL A 102 11.76 -7.94 -25.98
C VAL A 102 12.91 -8.71 -26.63
N GLU A 103 12.90 -8.71 -27.95
CA GLU A 103 13.97 -9.25 -28.80
C GLU A 103 14.72 -8.07 -29.42
N SER A 104 16.06 -8.15 -29.48
CA SER A 104 16.88 -7.16 -30.19
C SER A 104 16.44 -7.03 -31.65
N GLU A 105 16.45 -5.81 -32.17
CA GLU A 105 16.12 -5.48 -33.55
C GLU A 105 14.68 -5.80 -33.99
N ARG A 106 13.84 -6.26 -33.04
CA ARG A 106 12.41 -6.43 -33.29
C ARG A 106 11.63 -5.27 -32.71
N PRO A 107 11.07 -4.38 -33.55
CA PRO A 107 10.38 -3.19 -33.07
C PRO A 107 9.21 -3.52 -32.13
N VAL A 108 9.06 -2.74 -31.08
CA VAL A 108 7.93 -2.77 -30.15
C VAL A 108 7.21 -1.42 -30.16
N VAL A 109 5.90 -1.46 -29.97
CA VAL A 109 5.09 -0.25 -29.79
C VAL A 109 5.00 0.07 -28.31
N VAL A 110 5.38 1.27 -27.93
CA VAL A 110 5.22 1.80 -26.57
C VAL A 110 4.02 2.73 -26.54
N PRO A 111 2.91 2.35 -25.89
CA PRO A 111 1.76 3.24 -25.71
C PRO A 111 2.12 4.36 -24.71
N LEU A 112 2.13 5.60 -25.16
CA LEU A 112 2.43 6.77 -24.33
C LEU A 112 1.21 7.24 -23.50
N VAL A 113 0.02 6.82 -23.90
CA VAL A 113 -1.25 7.05 -23.19
C VAL A 113 -2.03 5.72 -23.12
N PRO A 114 -2.71 5.43 -22.01
CA PRO A 114 -3.54 4.23 -21.90
C PRO A 114 -4.68 4.24 -22.91
N LEU A 115 -4.87 3.16 -23.67
CA LEU A 115 -5.94 3.04 -24.67
C LEU A 115 -7.26 2.58 -24.06
N ASN A 116 -7.19 1.68 -23.09
CA ASN A 116 -8.34 1.16 -22.35
C ASN A 116 -7.95 1.02 -20.89
N PRO A 117 -7.84 2.14 -20.15
CA PRO A 117 -7.24 2.16 -18.80
C PRO A 117 -8.00 1.33 -17.77
N PHE A 118 -9.28 1.03 -18.01
CA PHE A 118 -10.14 0.33 -17.07
C PHE A 118 -10.63 -1.02 -17.59
N GLY A 119 -10.08 -1.49 -18.72
CA GLY A 119 -10.35 -2.80 -19.27
C GLY A 119 -11.82 -3.03 -19.63
N VAL A 120 -12.56 -1.97 -20.05
CA VAL A 120 -13.96 -2.08 -20.48
C VAL A 120 -14.00 -2.50 -21.93
N GLN A 121 -14.74 -3.56 -22.23
CA GLN A 121 -14.99 -4.08 -23.57
C GLN A 121 -16.51 -4.14 -23.82
N ALA A 122 -16.92 -4.49 -25.03
CA ALA A 122 -18.34 -4.52 -25.39
C ALA A 122 -19.17 -5.52 -24.55
N ASP A 123 -18.55 -6.62 -24.14
CA ASP A 123 -19.19 -7.75 -23.47
C ASP A 123 -18.66 -8.03 -22.03
N GLN A 124 -17.59 -7.35 -21.63
CA GLN A 124 -16.96 -7.60 -20.33
C GLN A 124 -16.17 -6.39 -19.83
N TYR A 125 -15.82 -6.42 -18.56
CA TYR A 125 -14.93 -5.45 -17.93
C TYR A 125 -13.93 -6.11 -16.99
N GLN A 126 -12.81 -5.43 -16.79
CA GLN A 126 -11.76 -5.89 -15.89
C GLN A 126 -12.22 -5.83 -14.43
N THR A 127 -11.89 -6.87 -13.68
CA THR A 127 -12.01 -6.93 -12.22
C THR A 127 -10.69 -7.36 -11.60
N VAL A 128 -10.43 -6.90 -10.38
CA VAL A 128 -9.24 -7.27 -9.60
C VAL A 128 -9.67 -8.12 -8.42
N PRO A 129 -9.30 -9.40 -8.38
CA PRO A 129 -9.52 -10.24 -7.21
C PRO A 129 -8.62 -9.79 -6.05
N VAL A 130 -9.18 -9.74 -4.85
CA VAL A 130 -8.47 -9.50 -3.61
C VAL A 130 -8.57 -10.77 -2.77
N LEU A 131 -7.44 -11.42 -2.54
CA LEU A 131 -7.34 -12.67 -1.78
C LEU A 131 -7.24 -12.35 -0.29
N CYS A 132 -8.00 -13.07 0.53
CA CYS A 132 -8.02 -12.91 1.98
C CYS A 132 -7.51 -14.17 2.67
N TYR A 133 -6.34 -14.09 3.26
CA TYR A 133 -5.69 -15.10 4.10
C TYR A 133 -5.76 -14.71 5.57
N HIS A 134 -5.44 -15.65 6.49
CA HIS A 134 -5.34 -15.39 7.92
C HIS A 134 -4.10 -16.04 8.52
N ARG A 135 -4.11 -17.35 8.70
CA ARG A 135 -3.00 -18.13 9.30
C ARG A 135 -2.23 -18.92 8.26
N PHE A 136 -0.98 -19.18 8.57
CA PHE A 136 -0.11 -20.05 7.77
C PHE A 136 0.50 -21.16 8.61
N GLY A 137 0.53 -22.37 8.07
CA GLY A 137 1.13 -23.53 8.74
C GLY A 137 0.17 -24.69 8.92
N ASN A 138 0.63 -25.73 9.62
CA ASN A 138 -0.18 -26.90 9.91
C ASN A 138 -0.94 -26.72 11.23
N GLY A 139 -2.23 -26.98 11.22
CA GLY A 139 -3.12 -26.74 12.38
C GLY A 139 -3.78 -25.36 12.30
N GLY A 140 -4.74 -25.12 13.20
CA GLY A 140 -5.48 -23.84 13.24
C GLY A 140 -6.79 -23.81 12.46
N GLY A 141 -7.28 -24.97 12.01
CA GLY A 141 -8.59 -25.10 11.40
C GLY A 141 -8.66 -24.60 9.95
N LYS A 142 -9.88 -24.35 9.47
CA LYS A 142 -10.18 -23.97 8.09
C LYS A 142 -9.46 -22.70 7.62
N MET A 143 -9.17 -21.77 8.53
CA MET A 143 -8.51 -20.48 8.22
C MET A 143 -6.98 -20.60 8.07
N SER A 144 -6.39 -21.78 8.29
CA SER A 144 -4.94 -21.99 8.22
C SER A 144 -4.53 -22.62 6.90
N VAL A 145 -3.79 -21.89 6.08
CA VAL A 145 -3.22 -22.39 4.82
C VAL A 145 -1.82 -22.95 5.09
N SER A 146 -1.55 -24.18 4.67
CA SER A 146 -0.22 -24.78 4.84
C SER A 146 0.85 -23.98 4.08
N ALA A 147 2.09 -23.98 4.59
CA ALA A 147 3.21 -23.34 3.91
C ALA A 147 3.41 -23.86 2.48
N ALA A 148 3.21 -25.17 2.27
CA ALA A 148 3.31 -25.80 0.97
C ALA A 148 2.22 -25.31 0.00
N ASN A 149 0.96 -25.23 0.45
CA ASN A 149 -0.14 -24.72 -0.37
C ASN A 149 0.07 -23.24 -0.72
N PHE A 150 0.46 -22.41 0.26
CA PHE A 150 0.74 -21.00 -0.01
C PHE A 150 1.88 -20.83 -1.01
N ALA A 151 2.98 -21.58 -0.86
CA ALA A 151 4.08 -21.56 -1.82
C ALA A 151 3.63 -21.96 -3.23
N ALA A 152 2.81 -23.03 -3.35
CA ALA A 152 2.27 -23.48 -4.64
C ALA A 152 1.34 -22.43 -5.27
N GLN A 153 0.53 -21.71 -4.47
CA GLN A 153 -0.34 -20.64 -4.95
C GLN A 153 0.48 -19.46 -5.48
N LEU A 154 1.52 -19.02 -4.74
CA LEU A 154 2.41 -17.93 -5.19
C LEU A 154 3.18 -18.31 -6.47
N GLU A 155 3.71 -19.51 -6.52
CA GLU A 155 4.40 -20.04 -7.71
C GLU A 155 3.46 -20.08 -8.91
N TRP A 156 2.19 -20.49 -8.69
CA TRP A 156 1.21 -20.51 -9.76
C TRP A 156 0.89 -19.11 -10.27
N LEU A 157 0.75 -18.12 -9.39
CA LEU A 157 0.56 -16.71 -9.79
C LEU A 157 1.72 -16.24 -10.67
N ALA A 158 2.96 -16.49 -10.23
CA ALA A 158 4.16 -16.11 -10.97
C ALA A 158 4.24 -16.72 -12.36
N ARG A 159 3.94 -18.04 -12.47
CA ARG A 159 4.01 -18.77 -13.76
C ARG A 159 2.88 -18.45 -14.72
N ASN A 160 1.80 -17.86 -14.25
CA ASN A 160 0.63 -17.55 -15.08
C ASN A 160 0.45 -16.04 -15.28
N ASP A 161 1.53 -15.28 -15.26
CA ASP A 161 1.60 -13.85 -15.56
C ASP A 161 0.68 -12.97 -14.69
N PHE A 162 0.34 -13.43 -13.48
CA PHE A 162 -0.38 -12.59 -12.55
C PHE A 162 0.57 -11.54 -11.94
N GLN A 163 0.12 -10.30 -11.98
CA GLN A 163 0.80 -9.19 -11.32
C GLN A 163 0.20 -9.03 -9.92
N VAL A 164 0.95 -9.44 -8.90
CA VAL A 164 0.55 -9.16 -7.51
C VAL A 164 0.85 -7.70 -7.23
N ILE A 165 -0.19 -6.91 -7.01
CA ILE A 165 -0.12 -5.46 -6.83
C ILE A 165 -0.38 -5.05 -5.38
N ALA A 166 0.14 -3.89 -4.97
CA ALA A 166 -0.18 -3.30 -3.68
C ALA A 166 -1.64 -2.81 -3.63
N LEU A 167 -2.25 -2.85 -2.46
CA LEU A 167 -3.63 -2.37 -2.27
C LEU A 167 -3.79 -0.88 -2.63
N THR A 168 -2.75 -0.07 -2.44
CA THR A 168 -2.73 1.33 -2.86
C THR A 168 -2.84 1.53 -4.38
N GLN A 169 -2.38 0.56 -5.17
CA GLN A 169 -2.57 0.58 -6.62
C GLN A 169 -4.03 0.27 -6.98
N LEU A 170 -4.66 -0.67 -6.27
CA LEU A 170 -6.10 -0.92 -6.42
C LEU A 170 -6.92 0.31 -6.01
N ALA A 171 -6.54 1.03 -4.94
CA ALA A 171 -7.19 2.29 -4.57
C ALA A 171 -7.18 3.30 -5.73
N ALA A 172 -6.03 3.49 -6.38
CA ALA A 172 -5.93 4.38 -7.53
C ALA A 172 -6.78 3.93 -8.74
N PHE A 173 -6.97 2.62 -8.91
CA PHE A 173 -7.79 2.06 -9.98
C PHE A 173 -9.29 2.26 -9.73
N VAL A 174 -9.78 1.96 -8.53
CA VAL A 174 -11.20 2.15 -8.19
C VAL A 174 -11.61 3.63 -8.11
N GLU A 175 -10.65 4.52 -7.94
CA GLU A 175 -10.84 5.97 -8.05
C GLU A 175 -10.74 6.50 -9.49
N GLY A 176 -10.53 5.62 -10.46
CA GLY A 176 -10.41 6.00 -11.88
C GLY A 176 -9.16 6.79 -12.24
N ARG A 177 -8.11 6.75 -11.38
CA ARG A 177 -6.89 7.54 -11.55
C ARG A 177 -5.78 6.82 -12.33
N LYS A 178 -5.69 5.49 -12.20
CA LYS A 178 -4.62 4.71 -12.82
C LYS A 178 -5.12 3.37 -13.36
N PRO A 179 -4.65 2.94 -14.53
CA PRO A 179 -4.89 1.59 -15.04
C PRO A 179 -4.13 0.54 -14.23
N LEU A 180 -4.55 -0.71 -14.38
CA LEU A 180 -3.86 -1.87 -13.82
C LEU A 180 -3.62 -2.93 -14.90
N PRO A 181 -2.64 -3.83 -14.70
CA PRO A 181 -2.47 -5.01 -15.54
C PRO A 181 -3.76 -5.83 -15.62
N ARG A 182 -4.03 -6.46 -16.75
CA ARG A 182 -5.24 -7.28 -16.95
C ARG A 182 -5.33 -8.44 -15.96
N ARG A 183 -4.19 -8.98 -15.55
CA ARG A 183 -4.08 -10.07 -14.57
C ARG A 183 -3.58 -9.58 -13.20
N ALA A 184 -4.08 -8.43 -12.76
CA ALA A 184 -3.78 -7.92 -11.43
C ALA A 184 -4.49 -8.73 -10.34
N VAL A 185 -3.82 -8.95 -9.22
CA VAL A 185 -4.36 -9.58 -8.00
C VAL A 185 -3.77 -8.91 -6.77
N VAL A 186 -4.55 -8.79 -5.70
CA VAL A 186 -4.07 -8.27 -4.40
C VAL A 186 -4.06 -9.41 -3.39
N ILE A 187 -3.01 -9.47 -2.56
CA ILE A 187 -2.92 -10.38 -1.40
C ILE A 187 -3.19 -9.58 -0.15
N THR A 188 -4.17 -10.00 0.64
CA THR A 188 -4.43 -9.48 1.98
C THR A 188 -4.38 -10.59 3.01
N ILE A 189 -3.96 -10.24 4.24
CA ILE A 189 -3.83 -11.17 5.37
C ILE A 189 -4.44 -10.48 6.58
N ASP A 190 -5.36 -11.14 7.26
CA ASP A 190 -6.07 -10.56 8.39
C ASP A 190 -5.55 -11.05 9.75
N ASP A 191 -5.99 -10.41 10.81
CA ASP A 191 -5.81 -10.66 12.23
C ASP A 191 -4.43 -10.29 12.81
N GLY A 192 -3.34 -10.59 12.14
CA GLY A 192 -2.00 -10.33 12.68
C GLY A 192 -1.40 -11.53 13.43
N TYR A 193 -1.60 -12.76 12.94
CA TYR A 193 -0.97 -13.96 13.47
C TYR A 193 0.54 -14.00 13.24
N GLU A 194 1.29 -14.53 14.19
CA GLU A 194 2.77 -14.68 14.14
C GLU A 194 3.24 -15.44 12.88
N SER A 195 2.44 -16.37 12.40
CA SER A 195 2.73 -17.16 11.20
C SER A 195 2.93 -16.31 9.93
N VAL A 196 2.45 -15.07 9.92
CA VAL A 196 2.70 -14.11 8.82
C VAL A 196 4.19 -13.79 8.72
N HIS A 197 4.83 -13.53 9.86
CA HIS A 197 6.25 -13.24 9.93
C HIS A 197 7.09 -14.49 9.60
N ARG A 198 6.79 -15.62 10.23
CA ARG A 198 7.58 -16.84 10.12
C ARG A 198 7.41 -17.60 8.81
N VAL A 199 6.21 -17.58 8.21
CA VAL A 199 5.88 -18.39 7.01
C VAL A 199 5.60 -17.52 5.79
N ALA A 200 4.71 -16.53 5.90
CA ALA A 200 4.26 -15.79 4.72
C ALA A 200 5.34 -14.84 4.18
N LEU A 201 6.01 -14.07 5.04
CA LEU A 201 7.03 -13.10 4.61
C LEU A 201 8.17 -13.72 3.79
N PRO A 202 8.81 -14.85 4.19
CA PRO A 202 9.86 -15.48 3.40
C PRO A 202 9.37 -15.91 2.00
N LEU A 203 8.15 -16.43 1.91
CA LEU A 203 7.56 -16.88 0.65
C LEU A 203 7.19 -15.70 -0.26
N LEU A 204 6.61 -14.63 0.29
CA LEU A 204 6.33 -13.40 -0.46
C LEU A 204 7.63 -12.75 -0.96
N ARG A 205 8.67 -12.74 -0.12
CA ARG A 205 10.00 -12.18 -0.49
C ARG A 205 10.64 -12.93 -1.65
N LYS A 206 10.49 -14.26 -1.70
CA LYS A 206 11.01 -15.08 -2.81
C LYS A 206 10.50 -14.62 -4.18
N HIS A 207 9.25 -14.13 -4.25
CA HIS A 207 8.62 -13.68 -5.49
C HIS A 207 8.59 -12.15 -5.65
N GLY A 208 9.01 -11.39 -4.63
CA GLY A 208 8.87 -9.94 -4.60
C GLY A 208 7.41 -9.49 -4.55
N PHE A 209 6.50 -10.31 -4.02
CA PHE A 209 5.07 -10.03 -3.99
C PHE A 209 4.69 -9.18 -2.79
N PRO A 210 4.04 -8.02 -3.01
CA PRO A 210 3.50 -7.21 -1.92
C PRO A 210 2.26 -7.88 -1.31
N ALA A 211 1.99 -7.58 -0.03
CA ALA A 211 0.75 -7.94 0.63
C ALA A 211 0.34 -6.84 1.63
N THR A 212 -0.95 -6.76 1.94
CA THR A 212 -1.48 -5.90 2.99
C THR A 212 -1.86 -6.75 4.19
N LEU A 213 -1.34 -6.41 5.35
CA LEU A 213 -1.63 -7.06 6.63
C LEU A 213 -2.58 -6.18 7.44
N PHE A 214 -3.78 -6.66 7.72
CA PHE A 214 -4.76 -6.00 8.56
C PHE A 214 -4.68 -6.56 9.97
N VAL A 215 -4.36 -5.70 10.95
CA VAL A 215 -4.19 -6.11 12.35
C VAL A 215 -5.25 -5.46 13.25
N TYR A 216 -5.81 -6.25 14.19
CA TYR A 216 -6.57 -5.68 15.29
C TYR A 216 -5.68 -5.50 16.51
N THR A 217 -5.70 -4.30 17.08
CA THR A 217 -4.60 -3.87 17.95
C THR A 217 -4.62 -4.49 19.33
N ASP A 218 -5.76 -4.93 19.83
CA ASP A 218 -5.86 -5.60 21.12
C ASP A 218 -5.26 -7.03 21.10
N PHE A 219 -4.99 -7.60 19.92
CA PHE A 219 -4.35 -8.91 19.79
C PHE A 219 -2.82 -8.84 19.78
N ILE A 220 -2.24 -7.70 19.38
CA ILE A 220 -0.79 -7.57 19.20
C ILE A 220 -0.06 -7.86 20.50
N GLY A 221 0.86 -8.83 20.45
CA GLY A 221 1.63 -9.32 21.62
C GLY A 221 0.99 -10.47 22.38
N ALA A 222 -0.18 -10.96 21.99
CA ALA A 222 -0.74 -12.22 22.50
C ALA A 222 0.09 -13.44 22.04
N ALA A 223 -0.15 -14.62 22.62
CA ALA A 223 0.72 -15.80 22.47
C ALA A 223 0.99 -16.23 21.01
N ASP A 224 0.00 -16.12 20.12
CA ASP A 224 0.13 -16.50 18.70
C ASP A 224 -0.01 -15.31 17.73
N ALA A 225 0.03 -14.10 18.30
CA ALA A 225 0.01 -12.84 17.56
C ALA A 225 1.42 -12.32 17.27
N LEU A 226 1.50 -11.46 16.28
CA LEU A 226 2.68 -10.65 16.02
C LEU A 226 2.97 -9.70 17.19
N SER A 227 4.24 -9.57 17.54
CA SER A 227 4.73 -8.50 18.41
C SER A 227 4.92 -7.21 17.61
N TRP A 228 5.00 -6.06 18.30
CA TRP A 228 5.33 -4.79 17.65
C TRP A 228 6.68 -4.80 16.94
N ALA A 229 7.67 -5.53 17.47
CA ALA A 229 8.98 -5.69 16.83
C ALA A 229 8.87 -6.42 15.49
N GLN A 230 8.10 -7.53 15.45
CA GLN A 230 7.85 -8.25 14.20
C GLN A 230 7.05 -7.42 13.20
N LEU A 231 6.08 -6.61 13.65
CA LEU A 231 5.36 -5.67 12.79
C LEU A 231 6.30 -4.60 12.19
N GLN A 232 7.29 -4.11 12.95
CA GLN A 232 8.32 -3.22 12.42
C GLN A 232 9.18 -3.89 11.34
N GLU A 233 9.58 -5.14 11.54
CA GLU A 233 10.32 -5.92 10.54
C GLU A 233 9.48 -6.15 9.27
N LEU A 234 8.20 -6.48 9.42
CA LEU A 234 7.27 -6.64 8.31
C LEU A 234 7.11 -5.35 7.51
N ALA A 235 6.81 -4.25 8.17
CA ALA A 235 6.69 -2.93 7.54
C ALA A 235 8.01 -2.46 6.89
N GLY A 236 9.15 -2.72 7.55
CA GLY A 236 10.49 -2.41 7.03
C GLY A 236 10.93 -3.28 5.85
N SER A 237 10.24 -4.37 5.56
CA SER A 237 10.56 -5.27 4.45
C SER A 237 10.33 -4.66 3.06
N GLY A 238 9.55 -3.59 2.95
CA GLY A 238 9.10 -3.00 1.70
C GLY A 238 8.04 -3.81 0.95
N LEU A 239 7.60 -4.95 1.50
CA LEU A 239 6.59 -5.83 0.90
C LEU A 239 5.26 -5.81 1.66
N ILE A 240 5.29 -5.61 2.97
CA ILE A 240 4.09 -5.70 3.81
C ILE A 240 3.63 -4.30 4.22
N ASP A 241 2.42 -3.95 3.78
CA ASP A 241 1.71 -2.75 4.21
C ASP A 241 0.79 -3.09 5.39
N VAL A 242 1.07 -2.51 6.57
CA VAL A 242 0.30 -2.78 7.80
C VAL A 242 -0.86 -1.81 7.92
N GLN A 243 -2.09 -2.33 7.99
CA GLN A 243 -3.33 -1.58 7.97
C GLN A 243 -4.27 -2.03 9.11
N ALA A 244 -5.41 -1.36 9.29
CA ALA A 244 -6.31 -1.56 10.42
C ALA A 244 -7.36 -2.65 10.20
N HIS A 245 -7.57 -3.50 11.24
CA HIS A 245 -8.65 -4.49 11.33
C HIS A 245 -9.49 -4.31 12.59
N SER A 246 -9.85 -3.08 12.92
CA SER A 246 -10.44 -2.63 14.17
C SER A 246 -9.48 -2.67 15.38
N ARG A 247 -9.99 -2.25 16.53
CA ARG A 247 -9.29 -2.35 17.80
C ARG A 247 -9.42 -3.75 18.39
N SER A 248 -10.67 -4.23 18.57
CA SER A 248 -10.99 -5.41 19.39
C SER A 248 -11.41 -6.64 18.58
N HIS A 249 -11.61 -6.50 17.26
CA HIS A 249 -12.16 -7.54 16.39
C HIS A 249 -13.59 -7.98 16.75
N ARG A 250 -14.37 -7.14 17.46
CA ARG A 250 -15.81 -7.42 17.63
C ARG A 250 -16.55 -7.28 16.30
N ASN A 251 -17.70 -7.91 16.15
CA ASN A 251 -18.58 -7.62 15.03
C ASN A 251 -19.12 -6.19 15.17
N LEU A 252 -18.68 -5.28 14.28
CA LEU A 252 -18.94 -3.84 14.40
C LEU A 252 -20.36 -3.44 14.01
N ILE A 253 -21.13 -4.32 13.38
CA ILE A 253 -22.56 -4.05 13.09
C ILE A 253 -23.50 -4.50 14.21
N GLU A 254 -22.97 -5.28 15.15
CA GLU A 254 -23.74 -5.76 16.32
C GLU A 254 -23.61 -4.77 17.48
N ARG A 255 -24.75 -4.51 18.13
CA ARG A 255 -24.80 -3.71 19.35
C ARG A 255 -24.75 -4.60 20.58
N HIS A 256 -24.14 -4.10 21.64
CA HIS A 256 -24.26 -4.73 22.93
C HIS A 256 -25.69 -4.56 23.49
N ALA A 257 -26.11 -5.52 24.30
CA ALA A 257 -27.42 -5.43 24.96
C ALA A 257 -27.52 -4.15 25.79
N GLY A 258 -28.54 -3.33 25.52
CA GLY A 258 -28.76 -2.05 26.19
C GLY A 258 -27.90 -0.89 25.70
N GLU A 259 -27.09 -1.06 24.67
CA GLU A 259 -26.27 0.00 24.07
C GLU A 259 -27.16 1.02 23.34
N SER A 260 -27.13 2.29 23.78
CA SER A 260 -27.83 3.38 23.11
C SER A 260 -27.16 3.72 21.77
N ASP A 261 -27.88 4.46 20.89
CA ASP A 261 -27.35 4.92 19.60
C ASP A 261 -26.06 5.71 19.78
N GLU A 262 -26.00 6.57 20.79
CA GLU A 262 -24.81 7.38 21.08
C GLU A 262 -23.63 6.55 21.58
N GLN A 263 -23.88 5.57 22.46
CA GLN A 263 -22.85 4.65 22.93
C GLN A 263 -22.28 3.80 21.80
N TYR A 264 -23.17 3.27 20.93
CA TYR A 264 -22.75 2.52 19.76
C TYR A 264 -21.89 3.38 18.81
N ARG A 265 -22.34 4.62 18.53
CA ARG A 265 -21.57 5.55 17.70
C ARG A 265 -20.19 5.83 18.28
N LEU A 266 -20.09 6.10 19.59
CA LEU A 266 -18.81 6.33 20.27
C LEU A 266 -17.92 5.08 20.27
N ALA A 267 -18.50 3.90 20.40
CA ALA A 267 -17.78 2.64 20.31
C ALA A 267 -17.19 2.44 18.89
N LEU A 268 -17.99 2.69 17.84
CA LEU A 268 -17.48 2.64 16.45
C LEU A 268 -16.33 3.63 16.21
N GLU A 269 -16.45 4.86 16.72
CA GLU A 269 -15.36 5.85 16.63
C GLU A 269 -14.07 5.31 17.27
N ALA A 270 -14.18 4.66 18.42
CA ALA A 270 -13.02 4.08 19.10
C ALA A 270 -12.42 2.90 18.31
N GLU A 271 -13.27 2.01 17.76
CA GLU A 271 -12.84 0.86 16.97
C GLU A 271 -12.14 1.24 15.65
N VAL A 272 -12.48 2.40 15.09
CA VAL A 272 -11.91 2.92 13.84
C VAL A 272 -10.67 3.77 14.09
N ARG A 273 -10.70 4.65 15.11
CA ARG A 273 -9.64 5.61 15.39
C ARG A 273 -8.44 4.98 16.10
N ALA A 274 -8.69 4.20 17.15
CA ALA A 274 -7.62 3.71 18.02
C ALA A 274 -6.59 2.82 17.30
N PRO A 275 -6.96 1.86 16.41
CA PRO A 275 -5.99 1.06 15.68
C PRO A 275 -5.09 1.92 14.79
N ARG A 276 -5.65 2.89 14.09
CA ARG A 276 -4.87 3.82 13.27
C ARG A 276 -3.81 4.55 14.08
N GLU A 277 -4.23 5.19 15.19
CA GLU A 277 -3.32 5.93 16.07
C GLU A 277 -2.23 5.02 16.68
N ALA A 278 -2.59 3.79 17.05
CA ALA A 278 -1.64 2.84 17.63
C ALA A 278 -0.60 2.35 16.61
N ILE A 279 -1.02 2.07 15.38
CA ILE A 279 -0.16 1.60 14.29
C ILE A 279 0.78 2.74 13.85
N GLU A 280 0.23 3.92 13.49
CA GLU A 280 1.00 5.06 12.97
C GLU A 280 2.01 5.62 14.00
N ARG A 281 1.72 5.48 15.31
CA ARG A 281 2.66 5.87 16.37
C ARG A 281 3.89 4.96 16.45
N ARG A 282 3.79 3.70 16.04
CA ARG A 282 4.83 2.68 16.24
C ARG A 282 5.51 2.22 14.96
N LEU A 283 4.84 2.38 13.82
CA LEU A 283 5.32 1.92 12.52
C LEU A 283 5.43 3.10 11.54
N PRO A 284 6.40 3.11 10.63
CA PRO A 284 6.56 4.14 9.62
C PRO A 284 5.58 3.93 8.45
N VAL A 285 4.30 3.77 8.75
CA VAL A 285 3.23 3.54 7.77
C VAL A 285 2.11 4.56 7.93
N GLN A 286 1.29 4.70 6.89
CA GLN A 286 0.05 5.48 6.93
C GLN A 286 -1.15 4.53 6.85
N VAL A 287 -1.99 4.53 7.86
CA VAL A 287 -3.18 3.69 7.90
C VAL A 287 -4.31 4.37 7.12
N ARG A 288 -4.63 3.81 5.95
CA ARG A 288 -5.64 4.33 5.02
C ARG A 288 -6.72 3.33 4.65
N HIS A 289 -6.52 2.06 5.01
CA HIS A 289 -7.38 0.96 4.62
C HIS A 289 -7.88 0.22 5.86
N PHE A 290 -9.08 -0.30 5.78
CA PHE A 290 -9.74 -0.98 6.89
C PHE A 290 -10.36 -2.29 6.40
N ALA A 291 -10.02 -3.43 7.00
CA ALA A 291 -10.74 -4.67 6.80
C ALA A 291 -11.82 -4.80 7.90
N TYR A 292 -13.03 -5.13 7.50
CA TYR A 292 -14.12 -5.32 8.45
C TYR A 292 -13.98 -6.65 9.17
N PRO A 293 -13.98 -6.70 10.52
CA PRO A 293 -14.15 -7.95 11.24
C PRO A 293 -15.38 -8.72 10.71
N TYR A 294 -15.22 -10.01 10.43
CA TYR A 294 -16.22 -10.88 9.81
C TYR A 294 -16.65 -10.47 8.38
N GLY A 295 -16.16 -9.37 7.88
CA GLY A 295 -16.51 -8.80 6.58
C GLY A 295 -17.79 -7.95 6.59
N ASP A 296 -18.38 -7.72 7.75
CA ASP A 296 -19.66 -7.04 7.93
C ASP A 296 -19.50 -5.53 8.07
N ALA A 297 -20.34 -4.79 7.37
CA ALA A 297 -20.39 -3.33 7.45
C ALA A 297 -21.83 -2.81 7.39
N ASN A 298 -22.08 -1.70 8.07
CA ASN A 298 -23.33 -0.94 8.00
C ASN A 298 -23.04 0.55 7.78
N GLN A 299 -24.08 1.34 7.53
CA GLN A 299 -23.93 2.76 7.23
C GLN A 299 -23.19 3.52 8.34
N ALA A 300 -23.47 3.23 9.61
CA ALA A 300 -22.84 3.91 10.75
C ALA A 300 -21.32 3.70 10.76
N LEU A 301 -20.87 2.48 10.42
CA LEU A 301 -19.44 2.16 10.30
C LEU A 301 -18.80 2.83 9.08
N LEU A 302 -19.49 2.84 7.93
CA LEU A 302 -19.03 3.56 6.73
C LEU A 302 -18.86 5.06 7.00
N ASP A 303 -19.80 5.66 7.73
CA ASP A 303 -19.73 7.07 8.11
C ASP A 303 -18.56 7.34 9.06
N ALA A 304 -18.29 6.44 10.01
CA ALA A 304 -17.11 6.54 10.88
C ALA A 304 -15.80 6.46 10.08
N LEU A 305 -15.67 5.49 9.16
CA LEU A 305 -14.49 5.38 8.29
C LEU A 305 -14.30 6.63 7.42
N THR A 306 -15.38 7.18 6.89
CA THR A 306 -15.36 8.42 6.09
C THR A 306 -14.86 9.61 6.92
N ARG A 307 -15.38 9.80 8.16
CA ARG A 307 -14.91 10.85 9.09
C ARG A 307 -13.42 10.72 9.39
N HIS A 308 -12.93 9.49 9.54
CA HIS A 308 -11.52 9.18 9.77
C HIS A 308 -10.70 9.07 8.49
N ARG A 309 -11.25 9.41 7.31
CA ARG A 309 -10.55 9.48 6.03
C ARG A 309 -9.89 8.17 5.62
N TYR A 310 -10.53 7.05 5.90
CA TYR A 310 -10.14 5.78 5.29
C TYR A 310 -10.50 5.79 3.81
N GLN A 311 -9.60 5.28 2.99
CA GLN A 311 -9.76 5.25 1.53
C GLN A 311 -10.49 3.99 1.06
N LEU A 312 -10.12 2.84 1.63
CA LEU A 312 -10.74 1.56 1.28
C LEU A 312 -11.27 0.86 2.52
N GLY A 313 -12.46 0.25 2.36
CA GLY A 313 -13.06 -0.70 3.29
C GLY A 313 -13.24 -2.05 2.61
N LEU A 314 -12.82 -3.14 3.26
CA LEU A 314 -12.78 -4.47 2.65
C LEU A 314 -13.70 -5.44 3.39
N THR A 315 -14.65 -6.00 2.65
CA THR A 315 -15.57 -7.06 3.10
C THR A 315 -14.97 -8.44 2.84
N VAL A 316 -15.72 -9.51 3.09
CA VAL A 316 -15.42 -10.88 2.63
C VAL A 316 -16.47 -11.39 1.64
N HIS A 317 -17.21 -10.49 1.01
CA HIS A 317 -18.11 -10.86 -0.10
C HIS A 317 -17.26 -11.25 -1.31
N PRO A 318 -17.45 -12.48 -1.87
CA PRO A 318 -16.60 -12.95 -2.95
C PRO A 318 -16.81 -12.17 -4.24
N GLY A 319 -15.75 -12.11 -5.06
CA GLY A 319 -15.76 -11.46 -6.37
C GLY A 319 -14.58 -10.53 -6.57
N GLY A 320 -14.43 -10.01 -7.80
CA GLY A 320 -13.44 -9.02 -8.15
C GLY A 320 -13.98 -7.60 -8.02
N ASN A 321 -13.07 -6.62 -8.05
CA ASN A 321 -13.35 -5.20 -7.93
C ASN A 321 -13.06 -4.49 -9.26
N ALA A 322 -14.08 -3.87 -9.83
CA ALA A 322 -13.98 -3.04 -11.04
C ALA A 322 -13.58 -1.60 -10.68
N PHE A 323 -13.21 -0.79 -11.67
CA PHE A 323 -12.85 0.63 -11.48
C PHE A 323 -13.99 1.49 -10.91
N PHE A 324 -15.23 1.01 -10.97
CA PHE A 324 -16.42 1.66 -10.41
C PHE A 324 -16.89 1.02 -9.09
N ALA A 325 -16.07 0.15 -8.47
CA ALA A 325 -16.39 -0.43 -7.17
C ALA A 325 -16.49 0.65 -6.09
N GLN A 326 -17.44 0.47 -5.16
CA GLN A 326 -17.57 1.39 -4.02
C GLN A 326 -16.35 1.22 -3.09
N PRO A 327 -15.54 2.27 -2.86
CA PRO A 327 -14.24 2.12 -2.20
C PRO A 327 -14.30 1.55 -0.78
N LEU A 328 -15.34 1.87 -0.01
CA LEU A 328 -15.52 1.35 1.34
C LEU A 328 -16.26 -0.01 1.39
N MET A 329 -16.53 -0.65 0.25
CA MET A 329 -17.24 -1.93 0.17
C MET A 329 -16.56 -2.91 -0.79
N LEU A 330 -15.22 -2.91 -0.81
CA LEU A 330 -14.48 -3.80 -1.70
C LEU A 330 -14.70 -5.26 -1.34
N ARG A 331 -14.77 -6.08 -2.38
CA ARG A 331 -14.95 -7.52 -2.30
C ARG A 331 -13.61 -8.22 -2.05
N ARG A 332 -13.63 -9.25 -1.22
CA ARG A 332 -12.50 -10.15 -1.03
C ARG A 332 -12.94 -11.60 -1.13
N THR A 333 -12.03 -12.43 -1.57
CA THR A 333 -12.29 -13.88 -1.65
C THR A 333 -11.42 -14.60 -0.62
N MET A 334 -12.08 -15.28 0.31
CA MET A 334 -11.44 -16.08 1.36
C MET A 334 -10.67 -17.26 0.77
N ILE A 335 -9.43 -17.44 1.25
CA ILE A 335 -8.60 -18.60 0.95
C ILE A 335 -8.50 -19.46 2.20
N TYR A 336 -9.01 -20.68 2.09
CA TYR A 336 -9.06 -21.64 3.18
C TYR A 336 -7.99 -22.72 3.05
N GLY A 337 -7.66 -23.37 4.16
CA GLY A 337 -6.65 -24.41 4.23
C GLY A 337 -6.99 -25.69 3.47
N ASP A 338 -8.27 -25.95 3.27
CA ASP A 338 -8.80 -27.07 2.50
C ASP A 338 -8.90 -26.80 0.97
N HIS A 339 -8.60 -25.58 0.54
CA HIS A 339 -8.56 -25.27 -0.88
C HIS A 339 -7.31 -25.85 -1.54
N ASP A 340 -7.51 -26.73 -2.50
CA ASP A 340 -6.46 -27.15 -3.40
C ASP A 340 -6.13 -26.06 -4.46
N LEU A 341 -5.15 -26.31 -5.30
CA LEU A 341 -4.74 -25.35 -6.33
C LEU A 341 -5.84 -25.12 -7.38
N ALA A 342 -6.72 -26.10 -7.64
CA ALA A 342 -7.82 -25.95 -8.58
C ALA A 342 -8.89 -25.00 -8.02
N ALA A 343 -9.27 -25.16 -6.76
CA ALA A 343 -10.17 -24.26 -6.06
C ALA A 343 -9.59 -22.84 -5.95
N PHE A 344 -8.28 -22.70 -5.71
CA PHE A 344 -7.59 -21.40 -5.71
C PHE A 344 -7.69 -20.70 -7.07
N ARG A 345 -7.43 -21.41 -8.17
CA ARG A 345 -7.49 -20.85 -9.54
C ARG A 345 -8.87 -20.28 -9.89
N GLN A 346 -9.94 -20.91 -9.44
CA GLN A 346 -11.31 -20.44 -9.69
C GLN A 346 -11.62 -19.09 -9.03
N LYS A 347 -10.82 -18.67 -8.04
CA LYS A 347 -10.98 -17.40 -7.33
C LYS A 347 -10.28 -16.22 -8.00
N LEU A 348 -9.52 -16.47 -9.08
CA LEU A 348 -8.69 -15.49 -9.77
C LEU A 348 -9.35 -14.96 -11.04
N GLN A 349 -10.65 -14.63 -10.96
CA GLN A 349 -11.38 -14.06 -12.10
C GLN A 349 -11.02 -12.58 -12.27
N THR A 350 -10.35 -12.27 -13.37
CA THR A 350 -9.89 -10.90 -13.71
C THR A 350 -10.82 -10.17 -14.67
N THR A 351 -11.88 -10.81 -15.10
CA THR A 351 -12.93 -10.20 -15.94
C THR A 351 -14.31 -10.63 -15.46
N ARG A 352 -15.29 -9.79 -15.74
CA ARG A 352 -16.70 -10.10 -15.53
C ARG A 352 -17.50 -9.69 -16.77
N SER A 353 -18.36 -10.59 -17.24
CA SER A 353 -19.25 -10.29 -18.36
C SER A 353 -20.25 -9.20 -17.98
N ILE A 354 -20.49 -8.30 -18.92
CA ILE A 354 -21.61 -7.37 -18.86
C ILE A 354 -22.83 -8.23 -19.17
N GLY A 355 -23.60 -8.60 -18.13
CA GLY A 355 -24.82 -9.34 -18.34
C GLY A 355 -25.71 -8.59 -19.30
N VAL A 356 -25.95 -9.17 -20.48
CA VAL A 356 -27.14 -8.79 -21.24
C VAL A 356 -28.29 -9.44 -20.48
N PRO A 357 -29.30 -8.67 -20.01
CA PRO A 357 -30.43 -9.23 -19.33
C PRO A 357 -31.21 -10.21 -20.22
#